data_ae1fab6ddcabcbc6f790676d49b50b7e
#
_entry.id   ae1fab6ddcabcbc6f790676d49b50b7e
#
_cell.length_a   1.000
_cell.length_b   1.000
_cell.length_c   1.000
_cell.angle_alpha   90.00
_cell.angle_beta   90.00
_cell.angle_gamma   90.00
#
_symmetry.space_group_name_H-M   'P 1'
#
loop_
_entity.id
_entity.type
_entity.pdbx_description
1 polymer ?
#
loop_
_entity_poly.entity_id
_entity_poly.type
_entity_poly.pdbx_seq_one_letter_code
_entity_poly.pdbx_strand_id
1 'polypeptide(L)'
;MKTIYKDNIWRQIIHFVKEERWDGEYTRETDLVKDLQLKGDDAYEFICLFSKKFNVDIVDFNFEEYFYAEGDWIFPKILGLILKQKEESKKRITLGYLERGAKEGKLV
;
A
#
# COMPACT_ATOMS: atom_id res chain seq x y z
N MET A 1 22.54 -17.79 -4.72
CA MET A 1 21.60 -17.04 -5.53
C MET A 1 20.34 -16.68 -4.81
N LYS A 2 19.72 -17.63 -4.19
CA LYS A 2 18.44 -17.37 -3.57
C LYS A 2 18.53 -16.55 -2.33
N THR A 3 19.64 -16.65 -1.63
CA THR A 3 19.82 -15.81 -0.46
C THR A 3 19.95 -14.36 -0.83
N ILE A 4 20.56 -14.11 -1.98
CA ILE A 4 20.69 -12.74 -2.47
C ILE A 4 19.31 -12.16 -2.74
N TYR A 5 18.42 -13.01 -3.13
CA TYR A 5 17.08 -12.63 -3.48
C TYR A 5 16.35 -11.97 -2.30
N LYS A 6 16.45 -12.57 -1.13
CA LYS A 6 15.83 -12.01 0.04
C LYS A 6 16.43 -10.67 0.42
N ASP A 7 17.74 -10.58 0.29
CA ASP A 7 18.43 -9.35 0.64
C ASP A 7 18.09 -8.23 -0.30
N ASN A 8 17.63 -8.55 -1.51
CA ASN A 8 17.32 -7.55 -2.51
C ASN A 8 15.87 -7.19 -2.59
N ILE A 9 15.03 -7.72 -1.70
CA ILE A 9 13.61 -7.43 -1.78
C ILE A 9 13.34 -5.93 -1.65
N TRP A 10 14.04 -5.25 -0.74
CA TRP A 10 13.84 -3.82 -0.60
C TRP A 10 14.16 -3.08 -1.88
N ARG A 11 15.24 -3.43 -2.54
CA ARG A 11 15.59 -2.79 -3.81
C ARG A 11 14.55 -3.06 -4.87
N GLN A 12 14.03 -4.26 -4.88
CA GLN A 12 13.01 -4.62 -5.86
C GLN A 12 11.73 -3.82 -5.60
N ILE A 13 11.41 -3.58 -4.34
CA ILE A 13 10.23 -2.78 -4.01
C ILE A 13 10.42 -1.34 -4.47
N ILE A 14 11.57 -0.77 -4.22
CA ILE A 14 11.87 0.58 -4.68
C ILE A 14 11.76 0.66 -6.19
N HIS A 15 12.32 -0.30 -6.89
CA HIS A 15 12.26 -0.33 -8.34
C HIS A 15 10.82 -0.44 -8.82
N PHE A 16 10.04 -1.27 -8.17
CA PHE A 16 8.64 -1.45 -8.51
C PHE A 16 7.87 -0.14 -8.35
N VAL A 17 8.07 0.57 -7.23
CA VAL A 17 7.39 1.82 -6.99
C VAL A 17 7.74 2.83 -8.05
N LYS A 18 9.01 2.91 -8.41
CA LYS A 18 9.43 3.88 -9.44
C LYS A 18 8.89 3.55 -10.80
N GLU A 19 8.78 2.27 -11.11
CA GLU A 19 8.21 1.87 -12.40
C GLU A 19 6.73 2.21 -12.49
N GLU A 20 6.05 2.16 -11.37
CA GLU A 20 4.61 2.35 -11.42
C GLU A 20 4.22 3.81 -11.63
N ARG A 21 4.88 4.74 -10.94
CA ARG A 21 4.53 6.13 -11.18
C ARG A 21 5.42 7.15 -10.51
N TRP A 22 6.18 6.77 -9.54
CA TRP A 22 6.76 7.77 -8.66
C TRP A 22 8.27 7.76 -8.71
N ASP A 23 8.82 8.91 -9.00
CA ASP A 23 10.25 9.13 -8.85
C ASP A 23 10.51 9.79 -7.53
N GLY A 24 11.65 9.48 -6.94
CA GLY A 24 12.01 10.08 -5.68
C GLY A 24 12.80 9.13 -4.84
N GLU A 25 13.05 9.54 -3.62
CA GLU A 25 13.74 8.71 -2.67
C GLU A 25 12.75 8.18 -1.66
N TYR A 26 12.80 6.88 -1.43
CA TYR A 26 11.84 6.24 -0.57
C TYR A 26 12.53 5.53 0.57
N THR A 27 11.85 5.46 1.70
CA THR A 27 12.33 4.72 2.86
C THR A 27 11.28 3.70 3.24
N ARG A 28 11.61 2.88 4.20
CA ARG A 28 10.66 1.90 4.68
C ARG A 28 9.47 2.56 5.36
N GLU A 29 9.61 3.82 5.73
CA GLU A 29 8.52 4.56 6.37
C GLU A 29 7.68 5.36 5.41
N THR A 30 8.02 5.34 4.12
CA THR A 30 7.20 6.00 3.11
C THR A 30 5.79 5.43 3.15
N ASP A 31 4.82 6.31 3.32
CA ASP A 31 3.41 5.93 3.50
C ASP A 31 2.71 5.86 2.16
N LEU A 32 2.02 4.76 1.92
CA LEU A 32 1.35 4.57 0.64
C LEU A 32 0.18 5.53 0.45
N VAL A 33 -0.47 5.91 1.54
CA VAL A 33 -1.60 6.81 1.44
C VAL A 33 -1.16 8.26 1.49
N LYS A 34 -0.32 8.61 2.47
CA LYS A 34 0.05 10.00 2.65
C LYS A 34 1.10 10.48 1.67
N ASP A 35 2.08 9.65 1.42
CA ASP A 35 3.19 10.05 0.56
C ASP A 35 2.95 9.72 -0.90
N LEU A 36 2.40 8.55 -1.20
CA LEU A 36 2.13 8.16 -2.56
C LEU A 36 0.72 8.47 -2.99
N GLN A 37 -0.12 8.85 -2.05
CA GLN A 37 -1.50 9.29 -2.31
C GLN A 37 -2.35 8.24 -3.03
N LEU A 38 -2.15 7.00 -2.66
CA LEU A 38 -2.93 5.91 -3.22
C LEU A 38 -4.29 5.84 -2.55
N LYS A 39 -5.32 5.69 -3.37
CA LYS A 39 -6.66 5.49 -2.88
C LYS A 39 -7.52 4.90 -3.97
N GLY A 40 -8.65 4.31 -3.58
CA GLY A 40 -9.61 3.80 -4.54
C GLY A 40 -9.01 2.77 -5.46
N ASP A 41 -9.32 2.90 -6.74
CA ASP A 41 -8.88 1.95 -7.75
C ASP A 41 -7.36 1.93 -7.89
N ASP A 42 -6.73 3.07 -7.70
CA ASP A 42 -5.28 3.13 -7.81
C ASP A 42 -4.62 2.28 -6.74
N ALA A 43 -5.14 2.35 -5.52
CA ALA A 43 -4.61 1.56 -4.43
C ALA A 43 -4.81 0.07 -4.69
N TYR A 44 -6.01 -0.28 -5.14
CA TYR A 44 -6.31 -1.67 -5.44
C TYR A 44 -5.37 -2.21 -6.50
N GLU A 45 -5.22 -1.45 -7.58
CA GLU A 45 -4.37 -1.88 -8.69
C GLU A 45 -2.91 -2.01 -8.25
N PHE A 46 -2.44 -1.06 -7.46
CA PHE A 46 -1.07 -1.10 -6.98
C PHE A 46 -0.80 -2.36 -6.16
N ILE A 47 -1.70 -2.68 -5.25
CA ILE A 47 -1.52 -3.86 -4.40
C ILE A 47 -1.63 -5.15 -5.21
N CYS A 48 -2.52 -5.18 -6.20
CA CYS A 48 -2.63 -6.35 -7.06
C CYS A 48 -1.36 -6.56 -7.88
N LEU A 49 -0.79 -5.48 -8.40
CA LEU A 49 0.46 -5.58 -9.15
C LEU A 49 1.60 -6.02 -8.23
N PHE A 50 1.62 -5.49 -7.02
CA PHE A 50 2.61 -5.91 -6.04
C PHE A 50 2.47 -7.40 -5.75
N SER A 51 1.24 -7.84 -5.55
CA SER A 51 0.98 -9.25 -5.28
C SER A 51 1.51 -10.15 -6.39
N LYS A 52 1.29 -9.76 -7.63
CA LYS A 52 1.75 -10.55 -8.75
C LYS A 52 3.25 -10.54 -8.89
N LYS A 53 3.85 -9.38 -8.74
CA LYS A 53 5.28 -9.25 -8.96
C LYS A 53 6.07 -9.99 -7.88
N PHE A 54 5.63 -9.93 -6.66
CA PHE A 54 6.36 -10.52 -5.55
C PHE A 54 5.77 -11.84 -5.06
N ASN A 55 4.75 -12.33 -5.76
CA ASN A 55 4.10 -13.60 -5.42
C ASN A 55 3.61 -13.58 -3.97
N VAL A 56 2.82 -12.57 -3.65
CA VAL A 56 2.31 -12.35 -2.30
C VAL A 56 0.82 -12.62 -2.27
N ASP A 57 0.39 -13.40 -1.29
CA ASP A 57 -1.02 -13.72 -1.10
C ASP A 57 -1.70 -12.54 -0.41
N ILE A 58 -2.76 -12.02 -1.04
CA ILE A 58 -3.49 -10.89 -0.47
C ILE A 58 -4.94 -11.23 -0.15
N VAL A 59 -5.23 -12.51 -0.03
CA VAL A 59 -6.60 -12.97 0.21
C VAL A 59 -7.15 -12.44 1.53
N ASP A 60 -6.30 -12.28 2.52
CA ASP A 60 -6.72 -11.77 3.82
C ASP A 60 -6.46 -10.29 4.01
N PHE A 61 -6.00 -9.63 2.96
CA PHE A 61 -5.71 -8.22 3.05
C PHE A 61 -6.99 -7.41 2.92
N ASN A 62 -7.27 -6.58 3.92
CA ASN A 62 -8.48 -5.76 3.91
C ASN A 62 -8.14 -4.35 3.47
N PHE A 63 -8.45 -4.04 2.23
CA PHE A 63 -8.14 -2.73 1.66
C PHE A 63 -8.77 -1.60 2.44
N GLU A 64 -9.97 -1.82 2.96
CA GLU A 64 -10.69 -0.76 3.63
C GLU A 64 -10.05 -0.33 4.94
N GLU A 65 -9.23 -1.17 5.51
CA GLU A 65 -8.52 -0.80 6.73
C GLU A 65 -7.38 0.17 6.48
N TYR A 66 -6.90 0.22 5.26
CA TYR A 66 -5.70 0.99 4.93
C TYR A 66 -5.96 2.12 3.96
N PHE A 67 -6.86 1.95 3.02
CA PHE A 67 -7.05 2.91 1.94
C PHE A 67 -8.47 3.45 1.93
N TYR A 68 -8.58 4.71 1.51
CA TYR A 68 -9.88 5.32 1.31
C TYR A 68 -10.40 4.95 -0.06
N ALA A 69 -11.70 4.70 -0.15
CA ALA A 69 -12.34 4.53 -1.44
C ALA A 69 -12.40 5.89 -2.12
N GLU A 70 -12.52 5.86 -3.45
CA GLU A 70 -12.54 7.11 -4.18
C GLU A 70 -13.72 7.99 -3.80
N GLY A 71 -14.81 7.40 -3.38
CA GLY A 71 -15.97 8.17 -3.00
C GLY A 71 -15.95 8.71 -1.59
N ASP A 72 -14.97 8.32 -0.80
CA ASP A 72 -14.95 8.70 0.61
C ASP A 72 -14.88 10.20 0.81
N TRP A 73 -14.20 10.89 -0.06
CA TRP A 73 -14.05 12.33 0.11
C TRP A 73 -15.24 13.11 -0.42
N ILE A 74 -16.13 12.44 -1.10
CA ILE A 74 -17.35 13.06 -1.59
C ILE A 74 -18.41 13.12 -0.49
N PHE A 75 -18.53 12.05 0.26
CA PHE A 75 -19.54 11.95 1.29
C PHE A 75 -19.30 12.79 2.54
N PRO A 76 -18.10 13.13 2.89
CA PRO A 76 -17.84 13.86 4.12
C PRO A 76 -18.66 15.14 4.27
N LYS A 77 -19.01 15.74 3.16
CA LYS A 77 -19.80 16.97 3.24
C LYS A 77 -21.19 16.71 3.80
N ILE A 78 -21.71 15.55 3.53
CA ILE A 78 -23.05 15.20 3.97
C ILE A 78 -23.03 14.55 5.33
N LEU A 79 -22.11 13.62 5.52
CA LEU A 79 -22.03 12.85 6.75
C LEU A 79 -20.79 13.18 7.54
N GLY A 80 -20.29 14.39 7.39
CA GLY A 80 -18.99 14.75 7.90
C GLY A 80 -18.70 14.41 9.34
N LEU A 81 -19.69 14.61 10.20
CA LEU A 81 -19.45 14.36 11.61
C LEU A 81 -19.21 12.89 11.89
N ILE A 82 -19.91 12.03 11.17
CA ILE A 82 -19.78 10.59 11.37
C ILE A 82 -18.52 10.07 10.71
N LEU A 83 -18.26 10.52 9.50
CA LEU A 83 -17.15 10.02 8.75
C LEU A 83 -15.81 10.51 9.25
N LYS A 84 -15.83 11.60 9.97
CA LYS A 84 -14.61 12.16 10.52
C LYS A 84 -13.87 11.16 11.37
N GLN A 85 -14.60 10.39 12.14
CA GLN A 85 -13.97 9.38 12.99
C GLN A 85 -13.38 8.24 12.18
N LYS A 86 -14.02 7.91 11.08
CA LYS A 86 -13.53 6.83 10.24
C LYS A 86 -12.24 7.18 9.58
N GLU A 87 -12.07 8.43 9.19
CA GLU A 87 -10.85 8.83 8.55
C GLU A 87 -9.66 8.62 9.47
N GLU A 88 -9.87 8.82 10.74
CA GLU A 88 -8.79 8.68 11.70
C GLU A 88 -8.48 7.24 12.02
N SER A 89 -9.36 6.34 11.64
CA SER A 89 -9.17 4.94 11.98
C SER A 89 -8.43 4.14 10.92
N LYS A 90 -8.07 4.77 9.81
CA LYS A 90 -7.32 4.04 8.80
C LYS A 90 -5.94 3.68 9.32
N LYS A 91 -5.55 2.44 9.07
CA LYS A 91 -4.25 1.98 9.50
C LYS A 91 -3.18 2.48 8.56
N ARG A 92 -2.00 2.68 9.12
CA ARG A 92 -0.88 3.11 8.33
C ARG A 92 -0.31 1.93 7.53
N ILE A 93 0.01 2.20 6.27
CA ILE A 93 0.64 1.18 5.44
C ILE A 93 1.83 1.81 4.75
N THR A 94 2.99 1.17 4.87
CA THR A 94 4.25 1.73 4.41
C THR A 94 4.94 0.76 3.47
N LEU A 95 5.98 1.25 2.80
CA LEU A 95 6.78 0.39 1.95
C LEU A 95 7.46 -0.72 2.76
N GLY A 96 7.81 -0.42 4.01
CA GLY A 96 8.38 -1.45 4.89
C GLY A 96 7.39 -2.57 5.16
N TYR A 97 6.12 -2.23 5.25
CA TYR A 97 5.08 -3.21 5.43
C TYR A 97 5.00 -4.14 4.21
N LEU A 98 5.12 -3.55 3.02
CA LEU A 98 5.14 -4.35 1.80
C LEU A 98 6.38 -5.24 1.73
N GLU A 99 7.51 -4.72 2.17
CA GLU A 99 8.73 -5.51 2.20
C GLU A 99 8.54 -6.74 3.08
N ARG A 100 7.92 -6.53 4.23
CA ARG A 100 7.67 -7.62 5.14
C ARG A 100 6.73 -8.65 4.52
N GLY A 101 5.68 -8.16 3.87
CA GLY A 101 4.75 -9.06 3.18
C GLY A 101 5.44 -9.85 2.09
N ALA A 102 6.34 -9.22 1.36
CA ALA A 102 7.07 -9.91 0.31
C ALA A 102 7.96 -11.00 0.89
N LYS A 103 8.55 -10.74 2.04
CA LYS A 103 9.38 -11.76 2.69
C LYS A 103 8.56 -12.90 3.25
N GLU A 104 7.39 -12.60 3.74
CA GLU A 104 6.54 -13.61 4.36
C GLU A 104 5.63 -14.31 3.36
N GLY A 105 5.45 -13.73 2.20
CA GLY A 105 4.61 -14.32 1.18
C GLY A 105 3.15 -13.97 1.28
N LYS A 106 2.78 -13.07 2.18
CA LYS A 106 1.39 -12.66 2.30
C LYS A 106 1.28 -11.29 2.97
N LEU A 107 0.20 -10.60 2.65
CA LEU A 107 -0.20 -9.37 3.33
C LEU A 107 -1.49 -9.64 4.09
N VAL A 108 -1.55 -9.14 5.30
CA VAL A 108 -2.76 -9.27 6.12
C VAL A 108 -3.16 -7.96 6.76
#